data_beb3dbfcd7be5c562020d53d943823ae
#
_entry.id   beb3dbfcd7be5c562020d53d943823ae
#
_cell.length_a   1.000
_cell.length_b   1.000
_cell.length_c   1.000
_cell.angle_alpha   90.00
_cell.angle_beta   90.00
_cell.angle_gamma   90.00
#
_symmetry.space_group_name_H-M   'P 1'
#
loop_
_entity.id
_entity.type
_entity.pdbx_description
1 polymer ?
#
loop_
_entity_poly.entity_id
_entity_poly.type
_entity_poly.pdbx_seq_one_letter_code
_entity_poly.pdbx_strand_id
1 'polypeptide(L)'
;MAQRRYLLAEDRIPCHWYNVAADLPSLPPPPLHPGTGEPVGPDDLAPLFPMALILQEVSCERWIEIPDPVREVYSMWRPTPLYRALA
;
A
#
# COMPACT_ATOMS: atom_id res chain seq x y z
N MET A 1 -35.19 -0.54 -0.55
CA MET A 1 -34.21 0.55 -0.35
C MET A 1 -32.82 0.03 -0.67
N ALA A 2 -32.00 0.77 -1.42
CA ALA A 2 -30.66 0.33 -1.75
C ALA A 2 -29.76 0.33 -0.52
N GLN A 3 -28.88 -0.65 -0.43
CA GLN A 3 -27.91 -0.72 0.64
C GLN A 3 -26.91 0.46 0.53
N ARG A 4 -26.68 1.14 1.63
CA ARG A 4 -25.79 2.31 1.69
C ARG A 4 -24.49 2.05 2.43
N ARG A 5 -24.50 1.14 3.38
CA ARG A 5 -23.34 0.82 4.20
C ARG A 5 -22.94 -0.63 3.96
N TYR A 6 -21.64 -0.82 3.75
CA TYR A 6 -21.05 -2.14 3.53
C TYR A 6 -19.93 -2.35 4.55
N LEU A 7 -20.01 -3.43 5.29
CA LEU A 7 -18.98 -3.81 6.26
C LEU A 7 -18.44 -5.18 5.88
N LEU A 8 -17.15 -5.25 5.65
CA LEU A 8 -16.49 -6.51 5.34
C LEU A 8 -16.37 -7.36 6.61
N ALA A 9 -16.64 -8.65 6.53
CA ALA A 9 -16.45 -9.56 7.66
C ALA A 9 -14.95 -9.70 7.99
N GLU A 10 -14.63 -9.96 9.26
CA GLU A 10 -13.24 -10.05 9.71
C GLU A 10 -12.42 -11.09 8.97
N ASP A 11 -13.03 -12.23 8.62
CA ASP A 11 -12.37 -13.29 7.87
C ASP A 11 -12.08 -12.91 6.42
N ARG A 12 -12.59 -11.77 5.97
CA ARG A 12 -12.39 -11.25 4.62
C ARG A 12 -11.33 -10.14 4.57
N ILE A 13 -10.69 -9.82 5.70
CA ILE A 13 -9.59 -8.85 5.72
C ILE A 13 -8.46 -9.38 4.84
N PRO A 14 -7.94 -8.57 3.88
CA PRO A 14 -6.92 -9.04 2.96
C PRO A 14 -5.61 -9.43 3.66
N CYS A 15 -4.92 -10.42 3.08
CA CYS A 15 -3.59 -10.84 3.54
C CYS A 15 -2.48 -10.24 2.70
N HIS A 16 -2.83 -9.59 1.58
CA HIS A 16 -1.87 -9.02 0.64
C HIS A 16 -2.31 -7.63 0.22
N TRP A 17 -1.33 -6.78 -0.04
CA TRP A 17 -1.56 -5.51 -0.73
C TRP A 17 -1.44 -5.73 -2.23
N TYR A 18 -2.28 -5.03 -2.99
CA TYR A 18 -2.16 -5.00 -4.44
C TYR A 18 -1.17 -3.93 -4.85
N ASN A 19 -0.17 -4.33 -5.65
CA ASN A 19 0.83 -3.41 -6.16
C ASN A 19 0.53 -3.09 -7.62
N VAL A 20 0.01 -1.89 -7.85
CA VAL A 20 -0.37 -1.45 -9.20
C VAL A 20 0.82 -1.37 -10.15
N ALA A 21 2.04 -1.23 -9.64
CA ALA A 21 3.25 -1.16 -10.47
C ALA A 21 3.41 -2.40 -11.36
N ALA A 22 2.92 -3.56 -10.90
CA ALA A 22 2.97 -4.80 -11.66
C ALA A 22 2.12 -4.75 -12.95
N ASP A 23 1.10 -3.91 -12.98
CA ASP A 23 0.13 -3.85 -14.08
C ASP A 23 0.19 -2.53 -14.86
N LEU A 24 1.15 -1.67 -14.58
CA LEU A 24 1.35 -0.44 -15.33
C LEU A 24 1.99 -0.75 -16.69
N PRO A 25 1.59 -0.03 -17.76
CA PRO A 25 2.22 -0.19 -19.09
C PRO A 25 3.71 0.12 -19.08
N SER A 26 4.12 1.06 -18.22
CA SER A 26 5.51 1.40 -18.00
C SER A 26 5.66 1.88 -16.55
N LEU A 27 6.83 1.62 -15.96
CA LEU A 27 7.09 2.08 -14.61
C LEU A 27 7.26 3.61 -14.60
N PRO A 28 6.76 4.30 -13.56
CA PRO A 28 7.01 5.73 -13.43
C PRO A 28 8.49 5.98 -13.20
N PRO A 29 9.02 7.16 -13.60
CA PRO A 29 10.41 7.50 -13.31
C PRO A 29 10.63 7.58 -11.79
N PRO A 30 11.84 7.25 -11.32
CA PRO A 30 12.14 7.36 -9.89
C PRO A 30 12.08 8.82 -9.44
N PRO A 31 11.76 9.09 -8.17
CA PRO A 31 11.82 10.43 -7.62
C PRO A 31 13.26 10.94 -7.63
N LEU A 32 13.42 12.24 -7.79
CA LEU A 32 14.74 12.88 -7.84
C LEU A 32 15.08 13.51 -6.49
N HIS A 33 16.34 13.41 -6.10
CA HIS A 33 16.84 14.06 -4.89
C HIS A 33 16.87 15.58 -5.10
N PRO A 34 16.27 16.38 -4.21
CA PRO A 34 16.15 17.82 -4.42
C PRO A 34 17.50 18.55 -4.42
N GLY A 35 18.51 17.99 -3.77
CA GLY A 35 19.84 18.61 -3.68
C GLY A 35 20.75 18.26 -4.83
N THR A 36 20.61 17.06 -5.45
CA THR A 36 21.52 16.58 -6.48
C THR A 36 20.89 16.45 -7.86
N GLY A 37 19.55 16.35 -7.93
CA GLY A 37 18.84 16.10 -9.18
C GLY A 37 18.98 14.68 -9.68
N GLU A 38 19.66 13.80 -8.94
CA GLU A 38 19.81 12.40 -9.30
C GLU A 38 18.68 11.55 -8.73
N PRO A 39 18.42 10.35 -9.31
CA PRO A 39 17.41 9.45 -8.74
C PRO A 39 17.69 9.13 -7.28
N VAL A 40 16.61 9.13 -6.47
CA VAL A 40 16.70 8.80 -5.06
C VAL A 40 17.00 7.32 -4.90
N GLY A 41 18.04 7.00 -4.12
CA GLY A 41 18.41 5.63 -3.78
C GLY A 41 17.91 5.23 -2.39
N PRO A 42 18.07 3.93 -2.04
CA PRO A 42 17.67 3.44 -0.71
C PRO A 42 18.31 4.20 0.44
N ASP A 43 19.55 4.63 0.29
CA ASP A 43 20.27 5.37 1.33
C ASP A 43 19.67 6.74 1.60
N ASP A 44 19.02 7.34 0.60
CA ASP A 44 18.37 8.63 0.76
C ASP A 44 17.06 8.51 1.54
N LEU A 45 16.41 7.35 1.49
CA LEU A 45 15.12 7.09 2.12
C LEU A 45 15.26 6.41 3.49
N ALA A 46 16.35 5.67 3.71
CA ALA A 46 16.54 4.88 4.93
C ALA A 46 16.45 5.70 6.23
N PRO A 47 16.90 6.98 6.29
CA PRO A 47 16.72 7.77 7.50
C PRO A 47 15.27 8.04 7.88
N LEU A 48 14.35 8.00 6.90
CA LEU A 48 12.93 8.34 7.10
C LEU A 48 12.03 7.12 7.12
N PHE A 49 12.41 6.05 6.42
CA PHE A 49 11.54 4.88 6.23
C PHE A 49 12.26 3.58 6.55
N PRO A 50 11.56 2.60 7.15
CA PRO A 50 12.11 1.25 7.29
C PRO A 50 12.46 0.64 5.92
N MET A 51 13.49 -0.18 5.88
CA MET A 51 13.95 -0.82 4.65
C MET A 51 12.84 -1.66 3.99
N ALA A 52 12.00 -2.30 4.79
CA ALA A 52 10.89 -3.09 4.26
C ALA A 52 9.93 -2.25 3.41
N LEU A 53 9.67 -1.00 3.79
CA LEU A 53 8.82 -0.09 3.01
C LEU A 53 9.52 0.40 1.76
N ILE A 54 10.83 0.63 1.83
CA ILE A 54 11.63 1.04 0.66
C ILE A 54 11.63 -0.07 -0.38
N LEU A 55 11.81 -1.31 0.04
CA LEU A 55 11.79 -2.47 -0.86
C LEU A 55 10.40 -2.65 -1.47
N GLN A 56 9.33 -2.41 -0.71
CA GLN A 56 7.97 -2.47 -1.21
C GLN A 56 7.74 -1.42 -2.29
N GLU A 57 8.25 -0.21 -2.12
CA GLU A 57 8.09 0.90 -3.07
C GLU A 57 8.68 0.58 -4.44
N VAL A 58 9.81 -0.15 -4.48
CA VAL A 58 10.49 -0.49 -5.73
C VAL A 58 10.09 -1.86 -6.28
N SER A 59 9.28 -2.61 -5.56
CA SER A 59 8.87 -3.96 -5.98
C SER A 59 7.94 -3.92 -7.20
N CYS A 60 8.08 -4.90 -8.07
CA CYS A 60 7.18 -5.12 -9.20
C CYS A 60 6.31 -6.36 -9.00
N GLU A 61 6.30 -6.95 -7.82
CA GLU A 61 5.41 -8.06 -7.49
C GLU A 61 3.98 -7.55 -7.34
N ARG A 62 3.02 -8.27 -7.96
CA ARG A 62 1.62 -7.85 -7.95
C ARG A 62 1.01 -7.92 -6.55
N TRP A 63 1.32 -8.96 -5.80
CA TRP A 63 0.79 -9.17 -4.47
C TRP A 63 1.91 -9.14 -3.45
N ILE A 64 1.82 -8.22 -2.52
CA ILE A 64 2.81 -8.05 -1.45
C ILE A 64 2.15 -8.51 -0.15
N GLU A 65 2.73 -9.55 0.47
CA GLU A 65 2.20 -10.08 1.72
C GLU A 65 2.25 -9.03 2.82
N ILE A 66 1.10 -8.86 3.51
CA ILE A 66 1.03 -7.95 4.64
C ILE A 66 1.71 -8.62 5.84
N PRO A 67 2.73 -7.99 6.46
CA PRO A 67 3.41 -8.59 7.61
C PRO A 67 2.44 -8.90 8.76
N ASP A 68 2.68 -9.99 9.48
CA ASP A 68 1.82 -10.43 10.57
C ASP A 68 1.54 -9.33 11.61
N PRO A 69 2.53 -8.56 12.08
CA PRO A 69 2.25 -7.49 13.03
C PRO A 69 1.27 -6.44 12.51
N VAL A 70 1.32 -6.14 11.20
CA VAL A 70 0.40 -5.19 10.58
C VAL A 70 -1.00 -5.80 10.49
N ARG A 71 -1.09 -7.08 10.12
CA ARG A 71 -2.38 -7.79 10.06
C ARG A 71 -3.04 -7.86 11.43
N GLU A 72 -2.25 -8.03 12.47
CA GLU A 72 -2.75 -8.03 13.85
C GLU A 72 -3.38 -6.68 14.21
N VAL A 73 -2.73 -5.58 13.82
CA VAL A 73 -3.29 -4.23 14.01
C VAL A 73 -4.58 -4.07 13.20
N TYR A 74 -4.60 -4.57 11.95
CA TYR A 74 -5.79 -4.51 11.12
C TYR A 74 -6.97 -5.26 11.74
N SER A 75 -6.72 -6.36 12.43
CA SER A 75 -7.79 -7.13 13.08
C SER A 75 -8.51 -6.33 14.18
N MET A 76 -7.86 -5.31 14.72
CA MET A 76 -8.44 -4.45 15.75
C MET A 76 -9.20 -3.25 15.16
N TRP A 77 -8.77 -2.75 14.00
CA TRP A 77 -9.28 -1.50 13.43
C TRP A 77 -10.02 -1.66 12.11
N ARG A 78 -9.79 -2.76 11.41
CA ARG A 78 -10.38 -3.02 10.09
C ARG A 78 -11.44 -4.13 10.18
N PRO A 79 -12.37 -4.19 9.23
CA PRO A 79 -12.53 -3.21 8.14
C PRO A 79 -13.27 -1.96 8.59
N THR A 80 -12.99 -0.85 7.93
CA THR A 80 -13.80 0.36 8.09
C THR A 80 -15.04 0.25 7.19
N PRO A 81 -16.19 0.80 7.61
CA PRO A 81 -17.38 0.75 6.76
C PRO A 81 -17.19 1.52 5.46
N LEU A 82 -17.71 0.96 4.38
CA LEU A 82 -17.78 1.62 3.09
C LEU A 82 -19.19 2.15 2.88
N TYR A 83 -19.31 3.44 2.62
CA TYR A 83 -20.61 4.06 2.41
C TYR A 83 -20.78 4.46 0.94
N ARG A 84 -21.96 4.16 0.40
CA ARG A 84 -22.32 4.64 -0.93
C ARG A 84 -22.65 6.12 -0.84
N ALA A 85 -21.93 6.94 -1.58
CA ALA A 85 -22.26 8.35 -1.72
C ALA A 85 -23.46 8.49 -2.67
N LEU A 86 -24.52 9.10 -2.18
CA LEU A 86 -25.71 9.37 -2.99
C LEU A 86 -25.75 10.86 -3.32
N ALA A 87 -26.06 11.13 -4.56
CA ALA A 87 -26.19 12.52 -5.02
C ALA A 87 -27.45 13.16 -4.44
#